data_0864129bc67f45fc233c2dbf722b70e1
#
_entry.id   0864129bc67f45fc233c2dbf722b70e1
#
_cell.length_a   1.000
_cell.length_b   1.000
_cell.length_c   1.000
_cell.angle_alpha   90.00
_cell.angle_beta   90.00
_cell.angle_gamma   90.00
#
_symmetry.space_group_name_H-M   'P 1'
#
loop_
_entity.id
_entity.type
_entity.pdbx_description
1 polymer ?
#
loop_
_entity_poly.entity_id
_entity_poly.type
_entity_poly.pdbx_seq_one_letter_code
_entity_poly.pdbx_strand_id
1 'polypeptide(L)'
;MTMKLPELWLQYAFDDLKSARVLLKEKIFNMVCFHSQQVAEKLFKSLIASYNKEIPRTHNLIRLHSICEELYEDKLEIDNDALIFLNDVYIESRYPADFGILPSGQTGAEEAAKAYAYAKNIDAYLRPIIKERISKRI
;
A
#
# COMPACT_ATOMS: atom_id res chain seq x y z
N MET A 1 7.37 1.76 26.31
CA MET A 1 8.23 2.42 25.31
C MET A 1 7.41 2.80 24.08
N THR A 2 7.52 4.04 23.64
CA THR A 2 6.73 4.54 22.53
C THR A 2 7.30 4.05 21.19
N MET A 3 6.44 3.53 20.32
CA MET A 3 6.82 3.13 18.97
C MET A 3 7.17 4.36 18.14
N LYS A 4 8.28 4.31 17.40
CA LYS A 4 8.69 5.42 16.53
C LYS A 4 7.88 5.44 15.25
N LEU A 5 7.86 6.58 14.55
CA LEU A 5 7.00 6.79 13.40
C LEU A 5 7.17 5.74 12.29
N PRO A 6 8.40 5.34 11.88
CA PRO A 6 8.53 4.29 10.85
C PRO A 6 7.91 2.96 11.29
N GLU A 7 8.12 2.56 12.55
CA GLU A 7 7.55 1.31 13.07
C GLU A 7 6.03 1.39 13.14
N LEU A 8 5.49 2.55 13.49
CA LEU A 8 4.04 2.76 13.56
C LEU A 8 3.38 2.63 12.19
N TRP A 9 3.98 3.24 11.17
CA TRP A 9 3.50 3.07 9.80
C TRP A 9 3.56 1.61 9.36
N LEU A 10 4.62 0.90 9.74
CA LEU A 10 4.79 -0.52 9.40
C LEU A 10 3.72 -1.37 10.08
N GLN A 11 3.39 -1.06 11.33
CA GLN A 11 2.32 -1.74 12.06
C GLN A 11 0.96 -1.49 11.41
N TYR A 12 0.69 -0.26 11.00
CA TYR A 12 -0.57 0.08 10.32
C TYR A 12 -0.68 -0.64 8.98
N ALA A 13 0.42 -0.78 8.24
CA ALA A 13 0.43 -1.55 7.00
C ALA A 13 0.09 -3.02 7.28
N PHE A 14 0.63 -3.59 8.35
CA PHE A 14 0.33 -4.95 8.76
C PHE A 14 -1.16 -5.12 9.09
N ASP A 15 -1.73 -4.16 9.82
CA ASP A 15 -3.14 -4.18 10.19
C ASP A 15 -4.04 -4.10 8.94
N ASP A 16 -3.66 -3.28 7.96
CA ASP A 16 -4.40 -3.20 6.70
C ASP A 16 -4.33 -4.50 5.91
N LEU A 17 -3.15 -5.15 5.89
CA LEU A 17 -2.99 -6.41 5.17
C LEU A 17 -3.85 -7.51 5.81
N LYS A 18 -3.88 -7.57 7.12
CA LYS A 18 -4.72 -8.51 7.87
C LYS A 18 -6.20 -8.23 7.62
N SER A 19 -6.57 -6.95 7.64
CA SER A 19 -7.96 -6.53 7.36
C SER A 19 -8.38 -6.97 5.96
N ALA A 20 -7.54 -6.74 4.96
CA ALA A 20 -7.83 -7.14 3.57
C ALA A 20 -8.05 -8.65 3.48
N ARG A 21 -7.21 -9.44 4.16
CA ARG A 21 -7.32 -10.90 4.16
C ARG A 21 -8.67 -11.36 4.75
N VAL A 22 -9.03 -10.81 5.90
CA VAL A 22 -10.28 -11.16 6.59
C VAL A 22 -11.50 -10.76 5.77
N LEU A 23 -11.48 -9.53 5.25
CA LEU A 23 -12.59 -8.99 4.47
C LEU A 23 -12.77 -9.71 3.13
N LEU A 24 -11.69 -10.26 2.57
CA LEU A 24 -11.79 -11.07 1.35
C LEU A 24 -12.59 -12.34 1.62
N LYS A 25 -12.36 -12.98 2.74
CA LYS A 25 -13.14 -14.15 3.17
C LYS A 25 -14.61 -13.80 3.38
N GLU A 26 -14.87 -12.61 3.92
CA GLU A 26 -16.22 -12.14 4.19
C GLU A 26 -16.90 -11.52 2.96
N LYS A 27 -16.21 -11.47 1.83
CA LYS A 27 -16.71 -10.97 0.55
C LYS A 27 -17.12 -9.48 0.60
N ILE A 28 -16.40 -8.69 1.39
CA ILE A 28 -16.59 -7.24 1.43
C ILE A 28 -15.54 -6.62 0.51
N PHE A 29 -15.78 -6.75 -0.80
CA PHE A 29 -14.76 -6.56 -1.83
C PHE A 29 -14.25 -5.13 -1.93
N ASN A 30 -15.13 -4.14 -1.81
CA ASN A 30 -14.68 -2.73 -1.88
C ASN A 30 -13.69 -2.40 -0.76
N MET A 31 -13.89 -2.96 0.43
CA MET A 31 -12.99 -2.71 1.55
C MET A 31 -11.68 -3.49 1.43
N VAL A 32 -11.71 -4.67 0.79
CA VAL A 32 -10.47 -5.37 0.44
C VAL A 32 -9.60 -4.48 -0.44
N CYS A 33 -10.19 -3.88 -1.46
CA CYS A 33 -9.49 -2.97 -2.37
C CYS A 33 -8.94 -1.75 -1.64
N PHE A 34 -9.75 -1.15 -0.78
CA PHE A 34 -9.33 -0.01 0.03
C PHE A 34 -8.11 -0.35 0.89
N HIS A 35 -8.21 -1.42 1.69
CA HIS A 35 -7.11 -1.80 2.60
C HIS A 35 -5.88 -2.28 1.86
N SER A 36 -6.03 -2.91 0.69
CA SER A 36 -4.89 -3.36 -0.12
C SER A 36 -4.07 -2.16 -0.62
N GLN A 37 -4.72 -1.11 -1.08
CA GLN A 37 -4.04 0.12 -1.46
C GLN A 37 -3.36 0.75 -0.24
N GLN A 38 -4.01 0.74 0.91
CA GLN A 38 -3.47 1.32 2.14
C GLN A 38 -2.22 0.57 2.62
N VAL A 39 -2.12 -0.74 2.38
CA VAL A 39 -0.90 -1.51 2.68
C VAL A 39 0.29 -0.87 1.96
N ALA A 40 0.19 -0.71 0.64
CA ALA A 40 1.27 -0.14 -0.16
C ALA A 40 1.59 1.29 0.25
N GLU A 41 0.56 2.11 0.44
CA GLU A 41 0.75 3.51 0.84
C GLU A 41 1.52 3.61 2.15
N LYS A 42 1.14 2.82 3.15
CA LYS A 42 1.75 2.87 4.48
C LYS A 42 3.14 2.27 4.51
N LEU A 43 3.42 1.27 3.67
CA LEU A 43 4.77 0.75 3.51
C LEU A 43 5.70 1.83 2.94
N PHE A 44 5.29 2.52 1.90
CA PHE A 44 6.08 3.62 1.34
C PHE A 44 6.30 4.73 2.39
N LYS A 45 5.25 5.08 3.12
CA LYS A 45 5.35 6.12 4.15
C LYS A 45 6.28 5.69 5.31
N SER A 46 6.29 4.40 5.66
CA SER A 46 7.23 3.86 6.64
C SER A 46 8.67 4.05 6.16
N LEU A 47 8.94 3.73 4.90
CA LEU A 47 10.28 3.88 4.35
C LEU A 47 10.71 5.34 4.34
N ILE A 48 9.84 6.25 3.93
CA ILE A 48 10.12 7.68 3.93
C ILE A 48 10.43 8.17 5.36
N ALA A 49 9.63 7.75 6.33
CA ALA A 49 9.84 8.11 7.73
C ALA A 49 11.18 7.60 8.26
N SER A 50 11.66 6.45 7.75
CA SER A 50 12.94 5.89 8.17
C SER A 50 14.14 6.76 7.77
N TYR A 51 13.94 7.69 6.83
CA TYR A 51 14.95 8.67 6.41
C TYR A 51 14.76 10.02 7.11
N ASN A 52 13.87 10.10 8.09
CA ASN A 52 13.55 11.33 8.83
C ASN A 52 13.04 12.45 7.91
N LYS A 53 12.35 12.07 6.85
CA LYS A 53 11.75 13.02 5.91
C LYS A 53 10.28 13.22 6.23
N GLU A 54 9.78 14.41 5.88
CA GLU A 54 8.36 14.71 6.01
C GLU A 54 7.54 13.78 5.13
N ILE A 55 6.41 13.30 5.67
CA ILE A 55 5.54 12.37 4.96
C ILE A 55 4.67 13.16 3.97
N PRO A 56 4.75 12.87 2.67
CA PRO A 56 3.90 13.57 1.69
C PRO A 56 2.41 13.26 1.93
N ARG A 57 1.58 14.28 1.75
CA ARG A 57 0.12 14.13 1.87
C ARG A 57 -0.47 13.70 0.53
N THR A 58 -0.15 12.50 0.12
CA THR A 58 -0.63 11.93 -1.14
C THR A 58 -1.01 10.48 -0.93
N HIS A 59 -1.99 10.01 -1.71
CA HIS A 59 -2.38 8.61 -1.78
C HIS A 59 -1.88 7.95 -3.07
N ASN A 60 -1.19 8.70 -3.91
CA ASN A 60 -0.72 8.20 -5.21
C ASN A 60 0.50 7.33 -5.02
N LEU A 61 0.35 6.02 -5.27
CA LEU A 61 1.41 5.04 -5.06
C LEU A 61 2.58 5.22 -6.03
N ILE A 62 2.32 5.69 -7.26
CA ILE A 62 3.38 5.94 -8.24
C ILE A 62 4.31 7.04 -7.71
N ARG A 63 3.72 8.12 -7.19
CA ARG A 63 4.50 9.22 -6.63
C ARG A 63 5.28 8.78 -5.39
N LEU A 64 4.64 8.02 -4.48
CA LEU A 64 5.31 7.53 -3.28
C LEU A 64 6.47 6.59 -3.62
N HIS A 65 6.28 5.72 -4.59
CA HIS A 65 7.33 4.82 -5.08
C HIS A 65 8.53 5.61 -5.59
N SER A 66 8.28 6.64 -6.40
CA SER A 66 9.34 7.51 -6.94
C SER A 66 10.13 8.21 -5.82
N ILE A 67 9.44 8.74 -4.82
CA ILE A 67 10.08 9.39 -3.67
C ILE A 67 10.95 8.39 -2.90
N CYS A 68 10.44 7.18 -2.70
CA CYS A 68 11.18 6.13 -2.00
C CYS A 68 12.43 5.71 -2.75
N GLU A 69 12.37 5.57 -4.08
CA GLU A 69 13.54 5.23 -4.88
C GLU A 69 14.62 6.32 -4.78
N GLU A 70 14.19 7.57 -4.81
CA GLU A 70 15.12 8.70 -4.67
C GLU A 70 15.84 8.66 -3.32
N LEU A 71 15.11 8.40 -2.24
CA LEU A 71 15.71 8.31 -0.89
C LEU A 71 16.58 7.08 -0.73
N TYR A 72 16.14 5.94 -1.28
CA TYR A 72 16.86 4.68 -1.20
C TYR A 72 18.12 4.68 -2.06
N GLU A 73 18.19 5.58 -3.05
CA GLU A 73 19.30 5.74 -4.00
C GLU A 73 19.53 4.49 -4.84
N ASP A 74 18.48 3.73 -5.07
CA ASP A 74 18.47 2.55 -5.92
C ASP A 74 17.04 2.26 -6.33
N LYS A 75 16.85 1.35 -7.27
CA LYS A 75 15.52 0.95 -7.70
C LYS A 75 14.85 0.05 -6.66
N LEU A 76 13.57 0.27 -6.49
CA LEU A 76 12.71 -0.64 -5.74
C LEU A 76 11.86 -1.37 -6.77
N GLU A 77 12.13 -2.66 -6.94
CA GLU A 77 11.55 -3.47 -8.02
C GLU A 77 10.11 -3.84 -7.69
N ILE A 78 9.21 -2.91 -7.99
CA ILE A 78 7.77 -3.09 -7.79
C ILE A 78 7.10 -2.88 -9.13
N ASP A 79 6.21 -3.81 -9.49
CA ASP A 79 5.46 -3.75 -10.75
C ASP A 79 4.63 -2.47 -10.82
N ASN A 80 4.92 -1.63 -11.79
CA ASN A 80 4.20 -0.38 -11.99
C ASN A 80 2.71 -0.61 -12.26
N ASP A 81 2.37 -1.69 -12.97
CA ASP A 81 0.97 -2.03 -13.22
C ASP A 81 0.23 -2.36 -11.92
N ALA A 82 0.91 -2.96 -10.95
CA ALA A 82 0.32 -3.21 -9.63
C ALA A 82 -0.02 -1.90 -8.93
N LEU A 83 0.87 -0.92 -8.99
CA LEU A 83 0.65 0.39 -8.37
C LEU A 83 -0.49 1.15 -9.04
N ILE A 84 -0.56 1.10 -10.36
CA ILE A 84 -1.65 1.71 -11.13
C ILE A 84 -2.98 1.04 -10.73
N PHE A 85 -3.01 -0.28 -10.71
CA PHE A 85 -4.22 -1.02 -10.36
C PHE A 85 -4.71 -0.67 -8.95
N LEU A 86 -3.78 -0.64 -7.98
CA LEU A 86 -4.15 -0.29 -6.61
C LEU A 86 -4.63 1.15 -6.46
N ASN A 87 -4.05 2.09 -7.22
CA ASN A 87 -4.56 3.46 -7.28
C ASN A 87 -6.00 3.50 -7.78
N ASP A 88 -6.29 2.77 -8.85
CA ASP A 88 -7.61 2.77 -9.48
C ASP A 88 -8.68 2.16 -8.57
N VAL A 89 -8.40 1.00 -7.98
CA VAL A 89 -9.37 0.35 -7.07
C VAL A 89 -9.58 1.15 -5.79
N TYR A 90 -8.59 1.90 -5.34
CA TYR A 90 -8.73 2.78 -4.19
C TYR A 90 -9.79 3.84 -4.44
N ILE A 91 -9.77 4.45 -5.63
CA ILE A 91 -10.77 5.46 -6.02
C ILE A 91 -12.15 4.80 -6.11
N GLU A 92 -12.25 3.68 -6.84
CA GLU A 92 -13.52 2.97 -7.05
C GLU A 92 -14.12 2.46 -5.74
N SER A 93 -13.28 2.06 -4.78
CA SER A 93 -13.76 1.55 -3.49
C SER A 93 -14.44 2.62 -2.64
N ARG A 94 -14.16 3.89 -2.91
CA ARG A 94 -14.66 5.02 -2.12
C ARG A 94 -15.83 5.74 -2.74
N TYR A 95 -16.16 5.46 -4.02
CA TYR A 95 -17.17 6.20 -4.77
C TYR A 95 -18.14 5.24 -5.46
N PRO A 96 -19.34 5.71 -5.82
CA PRO A 96 -20.29 4.89 -6.55
C PRO A 96 -19.76 4.40 -7.90
N ALA A 97 -20.32 3.29 -8.37
CA ALA A 97 -19.86 2.55 -9.55
C ALA A 97 -19.79 3.36 -10.84
N ASP A 98 -20.55 4.41 -10.98
CA ASP A 98 -20.61 5.22 -12.21
C ASP A 98 -19.43 6.18 -12.39
N PHE A 99 -18.44 6.14 -11.50
CA PHE A 99 -17.17 6.85 -11.70
C PHE A 99 -16.39 6.31 -12.90
N GLY A 100 -16.55 5.02 -13.24
CA GLY A 100 -16.14 4.49 -14.52
C GLY A 100 -14.66 4.24 -14.73
N ILE A 101 -13.84 4.15 -13.68
CA ILE A 101 -12.39 3.91 -13.80
C ILE A 101 -12.10 2.45 -14.14
N LEU A 102 -12.78 1.52 -13.48
CA LEU A 102 -12.63 0.08 -13.76
C LEU A 102 -13.54 -0.33 -14.90
N PRO A 103 -13.11 -1.29 -15.74
CA PRO A 103 -13.94 -1.80 -16.82
C PRO A 103 -15.29 -2.33 -16.36
N SER A 104 -15.34 -2.92 -15.15
CA SER A 104 -16.59 -3.44 -14.56
C SER A 104 -17.45 -2.34 -13.94
N GLY A 105 -16.92 -1.14 -13.74
CA GLY A 105 -17.61 -0.04 -13.09
C GLY A 105 -17.73 -0.16 -11.58
N GLN A 106 -17.23 -1.25 -10.99
CA GLN A 106 -17.25 -1.45 -9.52
C GLN A 106 -16.26 -2.52 -9.12
N THR A 107 -15.90 -2.52 -7.82
CA THR A 107 -14.98 -3.51 -7.25
C THR A 107 -15.73 -4.80 -6.93
N GLY A 108 -15.36 -5.89 -7.57
CA GLY A 108 -15.94 -7.22 -7.35
C GLY A 108 -14.89 -8.19 -6.81
N ALA A 109 -15.27 -9.49 -6.81
CA ALA A 109 -14.43 -10.56 -6.28
C ALA A 109 -13.06 -10.64 -6.97
N GLU A 110 -13.04 -10.51 -8.30
CA GLU A 110 -11.81 -10.61 -9.09
C GLU A 110 -10.87 -9.46 -8.78
N GLU A 111 -11.38 -8.24 -8.77
CA GLU A 111 -10.59 -7.04 -8.45
C GLU A 111 -10.05 -7.12 -7.02
N ALA A 112 -10.87 -7.56 -6.07
CA ALA A 112 -10.47 -7.69 -4.67
C ALA A 112 -9.34 -8.70 -4.49
N ALA A 113 -9.47 -9.88 -5.11
CA ALA A 113 -8.45 -10.93 -5.04
C ALA A 113 -7.12 -10.44 -5.63
N LYS A 114 -7.19 -9.74 -6.76
CA LYS A 114 -6.02 -9.19 -7.44
C LYS A 114 -5.36 -8.10 -6.59
N ALA A 115 -6.16 -7.21 -6.01
CA ALA A 115 -5.64 -6.14 -5.15
C ALA A 115 -4.92 -6.72 -3.93
N TYR A 116 -5.53 -7.72 -3.29
CA TYR A 116 -4.92 -8.36 -2.13
C TYR A 116 -3.61 -9.06 -2.50
N ALA A 117 -3.57 -9.77 -3.64
CA ALA A 117 -2.36 -10.43 -4.10
C ALA A 117 -1.22 -9.41 -4.34
N TYR A 118 -1.51 -8.29 -4.96
CA TYR A 118 -0.53 -7.22 -5.15
C TYR A 118 -0.04 -6.67 -3.82
N ALA A 119 -0.96 -6.41 -2.88
CA ALA A 119 -0.58 -5.89 -1.55
C ALA A 119 0.33 -6.85 -0.81
N LYS A 120 0.02 -8.16 -0.85
CA LYS A 120 0.86 -9.20 -0.25
C LYS A 120 2.26 -9.20 -0.84
N ASN A 121 2.36 -9.12 -2.17
CA ASN A 121 3.64 -9.15 -2.85
C ASN A 121 4.49 -7.91 -2.52
N ILE A 122 3.86 -6.75 -2.49
CA ILE A 122 4.55 -5.50 -2.14
C ILE A 122 5.03 -5.55 -0.69
N ASP A 123 4.19 -6.05 0.22
CA ASP A 123 4.56 -6.19 1.63
C ASP A 123 5.75 -7.15 1.79
N ALA A 124 5.71 -8.30 1.14
CA ALA A 124 6.79 -9.28 1.22
C ALA A 124 8.11 -8.71 0.70
N TYR A 125 8.07 -7.85 -0.31
CA TYR A 125 9.25 -7.23 -0.88
C TYR A 125 9.78 -6.07 -0.04
N LEU A 126 8.91 -5.15 0.37
CA LEU A 126 9.33 -3.92 1.05
C LEU A 126 9.59 -4.09 2.55
N ARG A 127 8.85 -4.95 3.23
CA ARG A 127 8.96 -5.07 4.68
C ARG A 127 10.37 -5.39 5.16
N PRO A 128 11.09 -6.36 4.56
CA PRO A 128 12.47 -6.62 4.96
C PRO A 128 13.40 -5.42 4.73
N ILE A 129 13.21 -4.71 3.61
CA ILE A 129 13.99 -3.51 3.29
C ILE A 129 13.76 -2.42 4.35
N ILE A 130 12.51 -2.19 4.70
CA ILE A 130 12.13 -1.19 5.71
C ILE A 130 12.71 -1.57 7.07
N LYS A 131 12.58 -2.84 7.48
CA LYS A 131 13.10 -3.31 8.76
C LYS A 131 14.61 -3.14 8.85
N GLU A 132 15.32 -3.47 7.79
CA GLU A 132 16.76 -3.27 7.75
C GLU A 132 17.12 -1.80 7.87
N ARG A 133 16.39 -0.94 7.15
CA ARG A 133 16.60 0.50 7.23
C ARG A 133 16.36 1.03 8.64
N ILE A 134 15.29 0.58 9.29
CA ILE A 134 14.96 0.98 10.66
C ILE A 134 16.07 0.55 11.62
N SER A 135 16.61 -0.65 11.47
CA SER A 135 17.64 -1.18 12.36
C SER A 135 18.96 -0.38 12.26
N LYS A 136 19.18 0.31 11.15
CA LYS A 136 20.37 1.16 10.94
C LYS A 136 20.20 2.58 11.46
N ARG A 137 19.00 2.95 11.92
CA ARG A 137 18.74 4.26 12.51
C ARG A 137 19.16 4.24 13.97
N ILE A 138 20.08 5.07 14.30
CA ILE A 138 20.54 5.20 15.69
C ILE A 138 20.47 6.65 16.09
#